data_de55b02b0544b1b1be9952914b1c97c6
#
_entry.id   de55b02b0544b1b1be9952914b1c97c6
#
_cell.length_a   1.000
_cell.length_b   1.000
_cell.length_c   1.000
_cell.angle_alpha   90.00
_cell.angle_beta   90.00
_cell.angle_gamma   90.00
#
_symmetry.space_group_name_H-M   'P 1'
#
loop_
_entity.id
_entity.type
_entity.pdbx_description
1 polymer ?
#
loop_
_entity_poly.entity_id
_entity_poly.type
_entity_poly.pdbx_seq_one_letter_code
_entity_poly.pdbx_strand_id
1 'polypeptide(L)'
;MSEKQSSSDGKLPASARVVVIGGGIIGTSIAYHLAHMGCDEVVLLERDEITSGTTWHAAGLMVTYGSLSETATEIRKYSKSLYSRLEAETGQATGINNCGFIELATSSDRLEEYRRVSAFNRYCGVDVQEISAKEVQDLFPIARVDDVLAGFYVEDDGRVNPVDVTMALAKGAKMQGAKLITGVTATGVTRQRGKVTGVTTDQGT
;
A
#
# COMPACT_ATOMS: atom_id res chain seq x y z
N MET A 1 -0.93 -12.93 -34.55
CA MET A 1 -0.04 -11.74 -34.64
C MET A 1 -0.62 -10.74 -33.64
N SER A 2 0.00 -10.66 -32.47
CA SER A 2 -0.45 -9.76 -31.38
C SER A 2 0.26 -8.43 -31.57
N GLU A 3 -0.50 -7.40 -31.87
CA GLU A 3 0.00 -6.01 -31.92
C GLU A 3 0.45 -5.63 -30.50
N LYS A 4 1.76 -5.47 -30.35
CA LYS A 4 2.32 -4.75 -29.20
C LYS A 4 1.83 -3.32 -29.31
N GLN A 5 0.87 -2.92 -28.43
CA GLN A 5 0.59 -1.53 -28.19
C GLN A 5 1.86 -0.87 -27.64
N SER A 6 2.57 -0.20 -28.51
CA SER A 6 3.69 0.68 -28.22
C SER A 6 3.16 1.82 -27.35
N SER A 7 3.47 1.78 -26.05
CA SER A 7 3.29 2.92 -25.17
C SER A 7 4.27 4.02 -25.59
N SER A 8 3.77 5.12 -26.11
CA SER A 8 4.51 6.25 -26.70
C SER A 8 5.22 7.18 -25.68
N ASP A 9 5.68 6.70 -24.54
CA ASP A 9 6.21 7.54 -23.46
C ASP A 9 7.61 7.14 -22.92
N GLY A 10 8.44 6.50 -23.73
CA GLY A 10 9.81 6.10 -23.32
C GLY A 10 10.83 7.23 -23.26
N LYS A 11 10.47 8.50 -23.50
CA LYS A 11 11.43 9.61 -23.49
C LYS A 11 11.38 10.35 -22.15
N LEU A 12 12.54 10.49 -21.51
CA LEU A 12 12.67 11.32 -20.30
C LEU A 12 12.22 12.76 -20.59
N PRO A 13 11.38 13.36 -19.74
CA PRO A 13 11.04 14.77 -19.84
C PRO A 13 12.29 15.63 -19.51
N ALA A 14 12.40 16.77 -20.15
CA ALA A 14 13.52 17.71 -19.91
C ALA A 14 13.47 18.36 -18.53
N SER A 15 12.31 18.37 -17.88
CA SER A 15 12.10 18.92 -16.54
C SER A 15 11.00 18.15 -15.80
N ALA A 16 11.04 18.21 -14.48
CA ALA A 16 10.00 17.75 -13.59
C ALA A 16 9.96 18.61 -12.31
N ARG A 17 8.79 18.85 -11.78
CA ARG A 17 8.64 19.49 -10.48
C ARG A 17 8.99 18.52 -9.34
N VAL A 18 8.58 17.27 -9.48
CA VAL A 18 8.85 16.18 -8.53
C VAL A 18 9.27 14.95 -9.31
N VAL A 19 10.38 14.33 -8.91
CA VAL A 19 10.79 13.01 -9.38
C VAL A 19 10.66 12.01 -8.25
N VAL A 20 9.85 10.97 -8.45
CA VAL A 20 9.70 9.82 -7.55
C VAL A 20 10.56 8.69 -8.09
N ILE A 21 11.43 8.11 -7.28
CA ILE A 21 12.30 7.00 -7.68
C ILE A 21 11.79 5.71 -7.05
N GLY A 22 11.39 4.76 -7.90
CA GLY A 22 10.87 3.45 -7.53
C GLY A 22 9.39 3.28 -7.82
N GLY A 23 9.04 2.21 -8.56
CA GLY A 23 7.67 1.88 -9.00
C GLY A 23 6.96 0.83 -8.11
N GLY A 24 7.37 0.68 -6.86
CA GLY A 24 6.64 -0.11 -5.87
C GLY A 24 5.42 0.62 -5.29
N ILE A 25 4.74 -0.03 -4.34
CA ILE A 25 3.52 0.52 -3.70
C ILE A 25 3.72 1.92 -3.11
N ILE A 26 4.88 2.19 -2.50
CA ILE A 26 5.18 3.49 -1.89
C ILE A 26 5.34 4.56 -2.97
N GLY A 27 6.16 4.30 -4.00
CA GLY A 27 6.39 5.30 -5.06
C GLY A 27 5.13 5.60 -5.88
N THR A 28 4.37 4.58 -6.24
CA THR A 28 3.09 4.77 -6.96
C THR A 28 2.05 5.50 -6.09
N SER A 29 2.03 5.23 -4.78
CA SER A 29 1.19 5.96 -3.83
C SER A 29 1.58 7.43 -3.73
N ILE A 30 2.89 7.73 -3.65
CA ILE A 30 3.38 9.13 -3.64
C ILE A 30 2.98 9.84 -4.95
N ALA A 31 3.22 9.21 -6.10
CA ALA A 31 2.86 9.79 -7.40
C ALA A 31 1.34 10.03 -7.53
N TYR A 32 0.52 9.06 -7.07
CA TYR A 32 -0.94 9.20 -7.04
C TYR A 32 -1.38 10.39 -6.18
N HIS A 33 -0.87 10.48 -4.94
CA HIS A 33 -1.29 11.54 -4.02
C HIS A 33 -0.81 12.92 -4.45
N LEU A 34 0.40 13.05 -4.97
CA LEU A 34 0.90 14.31 -5.51
C LEU A 34 0.02 14.81 -6.67
N ALA A 35 -0.27 13.94 -7.62
CA ALA A 35 -1.14 14.28 -8.74
C ALA A 35 -2.57 14.59 -8.26
N HIS A 36 -3.12 13.80 -7.33
CA HIS A 36 -4.45 14.02 -6.73
C HIS A 36 -4.55 15.36 -5.99
N MET A 37 -3.48 15.84 -5.38
CA MET A 37 -3.40 17.15 -4.73
C MET A 37 -3.11 18.30 -5.71
N GLY A 38 -3.10 18.05 -7.02
CA GLY A 38 -2.88 19.06 -8.05
C GLY A 38 -1.41 19.44 -8.27
N CYS A 39 -0.47 18.56 -7.90
CA CYS A 39 0.93 18.77 -8.23
C CYS A 39 1.16 18.41 -9.70
N ASP A 40 1.51 19.40 -10.49
CA ASP A 40 1.87 19.22 -11.90
C ASP A 40 3.29 18.67 -12.05
N GLU A 41 3.60 18.12 -13.24
CA GLU A 41 4.93 17.65 -13.64
C GLU A 41 5.53 16.62 -12.66
N VAL A 42 4.69 15.69 -12.16
CA VAL A 42 5.14 14.53 -11.37
C VAL A 42 5.67 13.46 -12.32
N VAL A 43 6.91 13.02 -12.10
CA VAL A 43 7.55 11.94 -12.86
C VAL A 43 7.94 10.83 -11.89
N LEU A 44 7.55 9.59 -12.18
CA LEU A 44 8.03 8.40 -11.48
C LEU A 44 8.96 7.62 -12.41
N LEU A 45 10.15 7.30 -11.91
CA LEU A 45 11.14 6.47 -12.58
C LEU A 45 11.23 5.11 -11.91
N GLU A 46 11.11 4.05 -12.70
CA GLU A 46 11.32 2.66 -12.26
C GLU A 46 12.36 1.99 -13.18
N ARG A 47 13.33 1.29 -12.57
CA ARG A 47 14.40 0.64 -13.33
C ARG A 47 13.95 -0.59 -14.14
N ASP A 48 12.96 -1.29 -13.59
CA ASP A 48 12.38 -2.48 -14.21
C ASP A 48 10.89 -2.22 -14.52
N GLU A 49 10.00 -3.12 -14.15
CA GLU A 49 8.55 -2.95 -14.26
C GLU A 49 7.93 -2.49 -12.93
N ILE A 50 6.80 -1.80 -13.00
CA ILE A 50 6.02 -1.47 -11.81
C ILE A 50 5.73 -2.76 -11.03
N THR A 51 5.95 -2.75 -9.70
CA THR A 51 5.82 -3.88 -8.76
C THR A 51 6.95 -4.91 -8.75
N SER A 52 7.92 -4.86 -9.64
CA SER A 52 8.97 -5.89 -9.78
C SER A 52 9.89 -6.04 -8.55
N GLY A 53 9.92 -5.04 -7.66
CA GLY A 53 10.70 -5.07 -6.42
C GLY A 53 10.02 -5.87 -5.31
N THR A 54 9.99 -5.33 -4.09
CA THR A 54 9.44 -5.97 -2.88
C THR A 54 7.91 -6.09 -2.87
N THR A 55 7.20 -5.31 -3.67
CA THR A 55 5.73 -5.21 -3.62
C THR A 55 5.06 -6.55 -3.88
N TRP A 56 5.47 -7.29 -4.89
CA TRP A 56 4.84 -8.57 -5.24
C TRP A 56 5.08 -9.69 -4.20
N HIS A 57 6.07 -9.53 -3.32
CA HIS A 57 6.33 -10.46 -2.21
C HIS A 57 5.46 -10.21 -0.98
N ALA A 58 4.71 -9.10 -0.93
CA ALA A 58 3.92 -8.75 0.24
C ALA A 58 2.73 -9.70 0.40
N ALA A 59 2.40 -10.05 1.65
CA ALA A 59 1.26 -10.92 1.96
C ALA A 59 -0.10 -10.30 1.63
N GLY A 60 -0.14 -8.98 1.43
CA GLY A 60 -1.37 -8.27 1.08
C GLY A 60 -2.33 -8.08 2.25
N LEU A 61 -1.89 -8.26 3.48
CA LEU A 61 -2.74 -8.02 4.65
C LEU A 61 -3.10 -6.54 4.74
N MET A 62 -4.39 -6.25 4.83
CA MET A 62 -4.92 -4.91 5.02
C MET A 62 -5.58 -4.85 6.39
N VAL A 63 -4.77 -4.49 7.39
CA VAL A 63 -5.11 -4.61 8.81
C VAL A 63 -4.99 -3.25 9.48
N THR A 64 -6.07 -2.82 10.12
CA THR A 64 -6.12 -1.58 10.91
C THR A 64 -5.67 -1.81 12.35
N TYR A 65 -5.79 -3.03 12.84
CA TYR A 65 -5.37 -3.48 14.18
C TYR A 65 -3.85 -3.56 14.36
N GLY A 66 -3.38 -3.52 15.60
CA GLY A 66 -2.04 -3.92 16.01
C GLY A 66 -1.02 -2.79 16.17
N SER A 67 -1.43 -1.52 16.14
CA SER A 67 -0.54 -0.38 16.40
C SER A 67 -0.87 0.32 17.71
N LEU A 68 0.15 0.75 18.44
CA LEU A 68 0.06 1.69 19.59
C LEU A 68 0.39 3.13 19.18
N SER A 69 0.41 3.44 17.89
CA SER A 69 0.59 4.79 17.35
C SER A 69 -0.70 5.24 16.66
N GLU A 70 -1.27 6.35 17.11
CA GLU A 70 -2.43 6.98 16.48
C GLU A 70 -2.16 7.28 15.01
N THR A 71 -1.02 7.92 14.69
CA THR A 71 -0.64 8.22 13.30
C THR A 71 -0.58 6.97 12.42
N ALA A 72 0.01 5.87 12.91
CA ALA A 72 0.08 4.62 12.16
C ALA A 72 -1.31 4.00 11.97
N THR A 73 -2.18 4.08 12.98
CA THR A 73 -3.57 3.61 12.88
C THR A 73 -4.36 4.42 11.86
N GLU A 74 -4.23 5.75 11.88
CA GLU A 74 -4.89 6.62 10.89
C GLU A 74 -4.39 6.37 9.45
N ILE A 75 -3.08 6.15 9.25
CA ILE A 75 -2.54 5.79 7.94
C ILE A 75 -3.13 4.46 7.45
N ARG A 76 -3.28 3.46 8.32
CA ARG A 76 -3.89 2.16 7.97
C ARG A 76 -5.36 2.31 7.60
N LYS A 77 -6.14 3.06 8.38
CA LYS A 77 -7.55 3.38 8.10
C LYS A 77 -7.70 4.12 6.77
N TYR A 78 -6.85 5.11 6.52
CA TYR A 78 -6.81 5.84 5.26
C TYR A 78 -6.50 4.90 4.08
N SER A 79 -5.47 4.05 4.20
CA SER A 79 -5.08 3.10 3.15
C SER A 79 -6.23 2.15 2.81
N LYS A 80 -6.91 1.60 3.82
CA LYS A 80 -8.09 0.75 3.64
C LYS A 80 -9.20 1.49 2.89
N SER A 81 -9.55 2.70 3.32
CA SER A 81 -10.53 3.54 2.65
C SER A 81 -10.15 3.87 1.21
N LEU A 82 -8.87 4.19 0.95
CA LEU A 82 -8.39 4.47 -0.40
C LEU A 82 -8.51 3.23 -1.30
N TYR A 83 -8.02 2.08 -0.86
CA TYR A 83 -8.01 0.87 -1.67
C TYR A 83 -9.41 0.37 -1.99
N SER A 84 -10.38 0.59 -1.11
CA SER A 84 -11.79 0.25 -1.35
C SER A 84 -12.45 1.04 -2.48
N ARG A 85 -11.96 2.27 -2.77
CA ARG A 85 -12.52 3.11 -3.83
C ARG A 85 -11.70 3.16 -5.10
N LEU A 86 -10.42 2.74 -5.07
CA LEU A 86 -9.50 2.83 -6.23
C LEU A 86 -10.03 2.13 -7.47
N GLU A 87 -10.70 0.99 -7.31
CA GLU A 87 -11.28 0.27 -8.46
C GLU A 87 -12.36 1.10 -9.15
N ALA A 88 -13.25 1.73 -8.39
CA ALA A 88 -14.27 2.61 -8.93
C ALA A 88 -13.67 3.87 -9.59
N GLU A 89 -12.60 4.42 -9.01
CA GLU A 89 -11.92 5.61 -9.52
C GLU A 89 -11.12 5.34 -10.79
N THR A 90 -10.47 4.18 -10.86
CA THR A 90 -9.47 3.90 -11.90
C THR A 90 -9.90 2.85 -12.90
N GLY A 91 -10.91 2.04 -12.59
CA GLY A 91 -11.26 0.85 -13.37
C GLY A 91 -10.18 -0.24 -13.33
N GLN A 92 -9.30 -0.23 -12.30
CA GLN A 92 -8.29 -1.26 -12.05
C GLN A 92 -8.64 -1.97 -10.76
N ALA A 93 -8.87 -3.27 -10.81
CA ALA A 93 -9.14 -4.08 -9.63
C ALA A 93 -8.01 -3.95 -8.59
N THR A 94 -8.36 -3.98 -7.32
CA THR A 94 -7.42 -3.97 -6.18
C THR A 94 -7.30 -5.33 -5.51
N GLY A 95 -8.19 -6.26 -5.84
CA GLY A 95 -8.30 -7.56 -5.20
C GLY A 95 -8.69 -7.46 -3.73
N ILE A 96 -9.35 -6.36 -3.32
CA ILE A 96 -9.80 -6.17 -1.94
C ILE A 96 -10.83 -7.23 -1.55
N ASN A 97 -10.61 -7.82 -0.38
CA ASN A 97 -11.53 -8.78 0.22
C ASN A 97 -11.57 -8.57 1.73
N ASN A 98 -12.66 -8.02 2.22
CA ASN A 98 -12.91 -7.79 3.65
C ASN A 98 -13.41 -9.12 4.26
N CYS A 99 -12.48 -10.02 4.52
CA CYS A 99 -12.75 -11.35 5.10
C CYS A 99 -12.56 -11.40 6.61
N GLY A 100 -12.33 -10.27 7.25
CA GLY A 100 -11.96 -10.16 8.64
C GLY A 100 -10.46 -10.41 8.89
N PHE A 101 -10.02 -10.02 10.08
CA PHE A 101 -8.69 -10.32 10.61
C PHE A 101 -8.81 -10.77 12.06
N ILE A 102 -8.09 -11.82 12.43
CA ILE A 102 -8.04 -12.33 13.80
C ILE A 102 -6.59 -12.42 14.24
N GLU A 103 -6.25 -11.76 15.34
CA GLU A 103 -4.97 -11.96 16.05
C GLU A 103 -5.20 -12.92 17.22
N LEU A 104 -4.35 -13.95 17.37
CA LEU A 104 -4.52 -15.00 18.35
C LEU A 104 -3.58 -14.84 19.55
N ALA A 105 -4.13 -14.83 20.76
CA ALA A 105 -3.37 -14.89 22.00
C ALA A 105 -3.26 -16.34 22.49
N THR A 106 -2.05 -16.91 22.47
CA THR A 106 -1.75 -18.27 22.94
C THR A 106 -0.96 -18.29 24.25
N SER A 107 -0.70 -17.13 24.85
CA SER A 107 -0.09 -16.99 26.16
C SER A 107 -0.73 -15.85 26.95
N SER A 108 -0.60 -15.89 28.29
CA SER A 108 -1.11 -14.83 29.18
C SER A 108 -0.53 -13.48 28.87
N ASP A 109 0.77 -13.42 28.55
CA ASP A 109 1.47 -12.17 28.23
C ASP A 109 0.94 -11.55 26.91
N ARG A 110 0.70 -12.39 25.90
CA ARG A 110 0.08 -11.94 24.63
C ARG A 110 -1.37 -11.52 24.83
N LEU A 111 -2.12 -12.23 25.66
CA LEU A 111 -3.49 -11.84 25.98
C LEU A 111 -3.55 -10.44 26.61
N GLU A 112 -2.69 -10.17 27.57
CA GLU A 112 -2.62 -8.86 28.23
C GLU A 112 -2.14 -7.76 27.27
N GLU A 113 -1.11 -8.03 26.46
CA GLU A 113 -0.61 -7.12 25.44
C GLU A 113 -1.73 -6.76 24.45
N TYR A 114 -2.41 -7.75 23.90
CA TYR A 114 -3.44 -7.52 22.88
C TYR A 114 -4.69 -6.83 23.43
N ARG A 115 -5.03 -7.04 24.71
CA ARG A 115 -6.07 -6.25 25.38
C ARG A 115 -5.71 -4.77 25.45
N ARG A 116 -4.45 -4.43 25.75
CA ARG A 116 -3.96 -3.04 25.74
C ARG A 116 -3.98 -2.45 24.32
N VAL A 117 -3.47 -3.19 23.34
CA VAL A 117 -3.51 -2.78 21.93
C VAL A 117 -4.94 -2.57 21.47
N SER A 118 -5.86 -3.49 21.81
CA SER A 118 -7.27 -3.39 21.45
C SER A 118 -7.94 -2.17 22.07
N ALA A 119 -7.67 -1.88 23.35
CA ALA A 119 -8.19 -0.69 24.01
C ALA A 119 -7.74 0.60 23.31
N PHE A 120 -6.46 0.67 22.92
CA PHE A 120 -5.92 1.80 22.18
C PHE A 120 -6.52 1.89 20.76
N ASN A 121 -6.63 0.77 20.05
CA ASN A 121 -7.18 0.77 18.70
C ASN A 121 -8.68 1.13 18.70
N ARG A 122 -9.46 0.70 19.69
CA ARG A 122 -10.85 1.18 19.88
C ARG A 122 -10.91 2.69 20.15
N TYR A 123 -9.99 3.23 20.95
CA TYR A 123 -9.86 4.68 21.12
C TYR A 123 -9.59 5.39 19.78
N CYS A 124 -8.80 4.80 18.89
CA CYS A 124 -8.55 5.30 17.53
C CYS A 124 -9.71 4.99 16.54
N GLY A 125 -10.84 4.45 17.00
CA GLY A 125 -12.03 4.18 16.17
C GLY A 125 -11.92 2.91 15.31
N VAL A 126 -11.11 1.93 15.72
CA VAL A 126 -11.10 0.57 15.13
C VAL A 126 -12.00 -0.33 15.97
N ASP A 127 -12.98 -0.99 15.35
CA ASP A 127 -13.90 -1.91 16.04
C ASP A 127 -13.21 -3.27 16.26
N VAL A 128 -12.54 -3.40 17.41
CA VAL A 128 -11.84 -4.62 17.80
C VAL A 128 -12.68 -5.38 18.82
N GLN A 129 -13.02 -6.61 18.52
CA GLN A 129 -13.78 -7.54 19.38
C GLN A 129 -12.83 -8.58 19.99
N GLU A 130 -12.88 -8.76 21.32
CA GLU A 130 -12.26 -9.91 21.97
C GLU A 130 -13.22 -11.09 21.88
N ILE A 131 -12.81 -12.17 21.23
CA ILE A 131 -13.63 -13.36 20.95
C ILE A 131 -13.00 -14.62 21.58
N SER A 132 -13.85 -15.60 21.89
CA SER A 132 -13.44 -16.89 22.45
C SER A 132 -12.75 -17.79 21.41
N ALA A 133 -12.03 -18.81 21.88
CA ALA A 133 -11.44 -19.84 21.02
C ALA A 133 -12.49 -20.54 20.14
N LYS A 134 -13.73 -20.73 20.66
CA LYS A 134 -14.83 -21.31 19.88
C LYS A 134 -15.26 -20.39 18.75
N GLU A 135 -15.43 -19.10 19.01
CA GLU A 135 -15.77 -18.11 17.97
C GLU A 135 -14.66 -17.98 16.92
N VAL A 136 -13.38 -18.08 17.32
CA VAL A 136 -12.26 -18.16 16.36
C VAL A 136 -12.44 -19.36 15.44
N GLN A 137 -12.77 -20.54 15.98
CA GLN A 137 -12.97 -21.74 15.19
C GLN A 137 -14.22 -21.66 14.28
N ASP A 138 -15.28 -21.00 14.75
CA ASP A 138 -16.48 -20.79 13.94
C ASP A 138 -16.20 -19.85 12.74
N LEU A 139 -15.38 -18.82 12.93
CA LEU A 139 -14.94 -17.89 11.86
C LEU A 139 -13.87 -18.48 10.94
N PHE A 140 -12.98 -19.30 11.49
CA PHE A 140 -11.87 -19.91 10.75
C PHE A 140 -11.75 -21.41 11.10
N PRO A 141 -12.58 -22.28 10.48
CA PRO A 141 -12.75 -23.70 10.87
C PRO A 141 -11.49 -24.56 10.76
N ILE A 142 -10.48 -24.15 10.00
CA ILE A 142 -9.20 -24.85 9.87
C ILE A 142 -8.18 -24.47 10.96
N ALA A 143 -8.50 -23.49 11.82
CA ALA A 143 -7.63 -23.11 12.92
C ALA A 143 -7.63 -24.19 14.02
N ARG A 144 -6.45 -24.56 14.50
CA ARG A 144 -6.33 -25.29 15.77
C ARG A 144 -6.42 -24.28 16.91
N VAL A 145 -7.34 -24.50 17.84
CA VAL A 145 -7.66 -23.54 18.90
C VAL A 145 -7.41 -24.06 20.32
N ASP A 146 -6.77 -25.24 20.47
CA ASP A 146 -6.56 -25.91 21.75
C ASP A 146 -5.74 -25.09 22.75
N ASP A 147 -4.86 -24.22 22.24
CA ASP A 147 -3.97 -23.34 23.00
C ASP A 147 -4.35 -21.85 22.90
N VAL A 148 -5.48 -21.54 22.25
CA VAL A 148 -5.96 -20.17 22.08
C VAL A 148 -6.70 -19.71 23.33
N LEU A 149 -6.22 -18.65 23.97
CA LEU A 149 -6.87 -18.03 25.14
C LEU A 149 -7.95 -17.03 24.71
N ALA A 150 -7.72 -16.27 23.62
CA ALA A 150 -8.68 -15.38 23.00
C ALA A 150 -8.22 -15.02 21.57
N GLY A 151 -9.17 -14.60 20.73
CA GLY A 151 -8.94 -13.93 19.46
C GLY A 151 -9.27 -12.43 19.58
N PHE A 152 -8.60 -11.61 18.78
CA PHE A 152 -8.91 -10.19 18.62
C PHE A 152 -9.31 -9.97 17.18
N TYR A 153 -10.60 -9.79 16.97
CA TYR A 153 -11.25 -9.79 15.65
C TYR A 153 -11.59 -8.36 15.20
N VAL A 154 -11.29 -8.07 13.94
CA VAL A 154 -11.75 -6.88 13.24
C VAL A 154 -12.45 -7.33 11.96
N GLU A 155 -13.75 -7.19 11.92
CA GLU A 155 -14.62 -7.70 10.84
C GLU A 155 -14.32 -7.04 9.50
N ASP A 156 -14.11 -5.73 9.52
CA ASP A 156 -13.87 -4.93 8.30
C ASP A 156 -12.44 -5.06 7.74
N ASP A 157 -11.52 -5.67 8.45
CA ASP A 157 -10.16 -5.89 7.96
C ASP A 157 -10.12 -7.07 6.96
N GLY A 158 -9.02 -7.24 6.27
CA GLY A 158 -8.93 -8.29 5.28
C GLY A 158 -7.63 -8.25 4.49
N ARG A 159 -7.74 -8.42 3.19
CA ARG A 159 -6.60 -8.49 2.28
C ARG A 159 -6.83 -7.77 0.96
N VAL A 160 -5.74 -7.47 0.27
CA VAL A 160 -5.69 -6.94 -1.10
C VAL A 160 -4.70 -7.76 -1.92
N ASN A 161 -4.74 -7.61 -3.23
CA ASN A 161 -3.62 -8.03 -4.06
C ASN A 161 -2.60 -6.88 -4.15
N PRO A 162 -1.36 -7.02 -3.63
CA PRO A 162 -0.38 -5.93 -3.60
C PRO A 162 -0.01 -5.39 -4.99
N VAL A 163 0.04 -6.28 -5.99
CA VAL A 163 0.31 -5.89 -7.38
C VAL A 163 -0.84 -5.07 -7.93
N ASP A 164 -2.06 -5.55 -7.77
CA ASP A 164 -3.26 -4.89 -8.29
C ASP A 164 -3.46 -3.50 -7.69
N VAL A 165 -3.32 -3.36 -6.36
CA VAL A 165 -3.38 -2.05 -5.68
C VAL A 165 -2.32 -1.10 -6.23
N THR A 166 -1.10 -1.58 -6.42
CA THR A 166 0.00 -0.76 -6.95
C THR A 166 -0.29 -0.32 -8.39
N MET A 167 -0.84 -1.21 -9.21
CA MET A 167 -1.26 -0.89 -10.58
C MET A 167 -2.45 0.09 -10.62
N ALA A 168 -3.38 -0.02 -9.66
CA ALA A 168 -4.49 0.92 -9.51
C ALA A 168 -3.99 2.33 -9.16
N LEU A 169 -3.05 2.44 -8.19
CA LEU A 169 -2.41 3.71 -7.85
C LEU A 169 -1.62 4.29 -9.03
N ALA A 170 -0.84 3.46 -9.72
CA ALA A 170 -0.10 3.87 -10.92
C ALA A 170 -1.03 4.39 -12.03
N LYS A 171 -2.15 3.70 -12.26
CA LYS A 171 -3.16 4.11 -13.23
C LYS A 171 -3.83 5.43 -12.81
N GLY A 172 -4.22 5.56 -11.55
CA GLY A 172 -4.80 6.79 -11.01
C GLY A 172 -3.86 7.98 -11.12
N ALA A 173 -2.55 7.79 -10.83
CA ALA A 173 -1.54 8.81 -11.03
C ALA A 173 -1.45 9.27 -12.49
N LYS A 174 -1.42 8.31 -13.45
CA LYS A 174 -1.40 8.63 -14.89
C LYS A 174 -2.66 9.37 -15.34
N MET A 175 -3.83 8.97 -14.89
CA MET A 175 -5.11 9.64 -15.20
C MET A 175 -5.12 11.10 -14.77
N GLN A 176 -4.33 11.45 -13.75
CA GLN A 176 -4.19 12.81 -13.20
C GLN A 176 -2.94 13.54 -13.70
N GLY A 177 -2.28 13.01 -14.75
CA GLY A 177 -1.18 13.69 -15.45
C GLY A 177 0.22 13.34 -15.00
N ALA A 178 0.41 12.45 -14.01
CA ALA A 178 1.75 11.97 -13.66
C ALA A 178 2.33 11.08 -14.78
N LYS A 179 3.63 11.22 -15.04
CA LYS A 179 4.37 10.38 -16.00
C LYS A 179 5.08 9.25 -15.25
N LEU A 180 4.78 8.01 -15.60
CA LEU A 180 5.45 6.83 -15.05
C LEU A 180 6.29 6.20 -16.16
N ILE A 181 7.61 6.13 -15.94
CA ILE A 181 8.57 5.68 -16.93
C ILE A 181 9.31 4.47 -16.34
N THR A 182 9.19 3.33 -17.00
CA THR A 182 9.85 2.07 -16.64
C THR A 182 11.10 1.84 -17.51
N GLY A 183 11.99 0.95 -17.09
CA GLY A 183 13.25 0.68 -17.78
C GLY A 183 14.28 1.80 -17.64
N VAL A 184 14.19 2.64 -16.61
CA VAL A 184 15.10 3.77 -16.37
C VAL A 184 15.68 3.69 -14.96
N THR A 185 17.00 3.51 -14.89
CA THR A 185 17.72 3.44 -13.62
C THR A 185 18.19 4.80 -13.16
N ALA A 186 17.68 5.30 -12.04
CA ALA A 186 18.24 6.48 -11.39
C ALA A 186 19.62 6.15 -10.80
N THR A 187 20.64 6.87 -11.22
CA THR A 187 22.03 6.65 -10.82
C THR A 187 22.57 7.71 -9.86
N GLY A 188 21.87 8.83 -9.72
CA GLY A 188 22.28 9.88 -8.79
C GLY A 188 21.33 11.07 -8.76
N VAL A 189 21.66 12.03 -7.90
CA VAL A 189 20.92 13.29 -7.75
C VAL A 189 21.89 14.44 -7.86
N THR A 190 21.64 15.36 -8.78
CA THR A 190 22.43 16.60 -8.93
C THR A 190 21.96 17.68 -7.97
N ARG A 191 22.91 18.44 -7.45
CA ARG A 191 22.63 19.53 -6.50
C ARG A 191 23.43 20.79 -6.85
N GLN A 192 22.81 21.93 -6.69
CA GLN A 192 23.48 23.22 -6.80
C GLN A 192 23.06 24.09 -5.62
N ARG A 193 24.04 24.65 -4.91
CA ARG A 193 23.81 25.51 -3.73
C ARG A 193 22.84 24.87 -2.69
N GLY A 194 23.01 23.55 -2.44
CA GLY A 194 22.19 22.79 -1.48
C GLY A 194 20.80 22.38 -1.96
N LYS A 195 20.37 22.80 -3.15
CA LYS A 195 19.07 22.42 -3.75
C LYS A 195 19.25 21.32 -4.77
N VAL A 196 18.30 20.40 -4.82
CA VAL A 196 18.21 19.38 -5.89
C VAL A 196 17.89 20.09 -7.21
N THR A 197 18.65 19.76 -8.26
CA THR A 197 18.48 20.34 -9.60
C THR A 197 18.18 19.32 -10.68
N GLY A 198 18.30 18.02 -10.37
CA GLY A 198 17.96 16.96 -11.32
C GLY A 198 18.24 15.58 -10.75
N VAL A 199 17.83 14.58 -11.51
CA VAL A 199 18.12 13.16 -11.28
C VAL A 199 18.90 12.65 -12.48
N THR A 200 20.08 12.08 -12.25
CA THR A 200 20.86 11.40 -13.28
C THR A 200 20.37 9.98 -13.45
N THR A 201 20.28 9.51 -14.67
CA THR A 201 19.86 8.16 -15.02
C THR A 201 20.84 7.53 -15.99
N ASP A 202 20.69 6.25 -16.25
CA ASP A 202 21.40 5.50 -17.32
C ASP A 202 21.01 5.98 -18.74
N GLN A 203 19.98 6.83 -18.87
CA GLN A 203 19.48 7.36 -20.15
C GLN A 203 19.59 8.90 -20.26
N GLY A 204 20.26 9.57 -19.31
CA GLY A 204 20.46 11.01 -19.28
C GLY A 204 20.05 11.64 -17.93
N THR A 205 19.91 12.97 -17.93
CA THR A 205 19.55 13.77 -16.74
C THR A 205 18.31 14.58 -17.04
#